data_9b7a40bb9aad948d3eabbbc56c202430
#
_entry.id   9b7a40bb9aad948d3eabbbc56c202430
#
_cell.length_a   1.000
_cell.length_b   1.000
_cell.length_c   1.000
_cell.angle_alpha   90.00
_cell.angle_beta   90.00
_cell.angle_gamma   90.00
#
_symmetry.space_group_name_H-M   'P 1'
#
loop_
_entity.id
_entity.type
_entity.pdbx_description
1 polymer ?
#
loop_
_entity_poly.entity_id
_entity_poly.type
_entity_poly.pdbx_seq_one_letter_code
_entity_poly.pdbx_strand_id
1 'polypeptide(L)'
;IVSRDWSSDVCSSDLIEGDVQSHLVWRNEECAISSTRKIVKIAERLKKKAHILHVTTKEEVDFLSQHKGNVSFEITPQHLTLTAPECYEKLGTYAQMNPPIRDKTHQNRLWYGVRNNFLDIIGSDHAPHLKENKDKNYPNSPSGMPGVQTLVPVMLNHVNNGKLTLEQFIKFVCENPVKIFGIKNKGYI
;
A
#
# COMPACT_ATOMS: atom_id res chain seq x y z
N ILE A 1 -3.50 16.10 2.51
CA ILE A 1 -2.81 15.04 3.26
C ILE A 1 -3.83 14.44 4.21
N VAL A 2 -4.39 13.34 3.95
CA VAL A 2 -4.84 12.42 5.01
C VAL A 2 -5.22 11.11 4.37
N SER A 3 -4.47 10.08 4.62
CA SER A 3 -5.06 8.79 4.65
C SER A 3 -5.14 8.39 6.12
N ARG A 4 -6.30 8.45 6.69
CA ARG A 4 -6.64 7.59 7.80
C ARG A 4 -7.37 6.39 7.25
N ASP A 5 -7.20 5.30 7.91
CA ASP A 5 -7.84 4.02 7.67
C ASP A 5 -9.37 4.12 7.81
N TRP A 6 -10.01 4.74 6.80
CA TRP A 6 -11.47 4.95 6.74
C TRP A 6 -12.23 3.68 6.37
N SER A 7 -11.50 2.59 6.12
CA SER A 7 -12.11 1.30 5.78
C SER A 7 -12.67 0.56 6.98
N SER A 8 -12.49 1.07 8.21
CA SER A 8 -12.89 0.37 9.43
C SER A 8 -14.39 0.28 9.68
N ASP A 9 -15.21 1.08 9.00
CA ASP A 9 -16.62 1.22 9.39
C ASP A 9 -17.62 0.40 8.57
N VAL A 10 -17.17 -0.33 7.53
CA VAL A 10 -18.10 -0.90 6.54
C VAL A 10 -18.36 -2.40 6.68
N CYS A 11 -17.50 -3.17 7.35
CA CYS A 11 -17.58 -4.65 7.33
C CYS A 11 -17.31 -5.34 8.68
N SER A 12 -17.98 -4.94 9.75
CA SER A 12 -17.73 -5.53 11.09
C SER A 12 -18.25 -6.94 11.30
N SER A 13 -19.09 -7.48 10.38
CA SER A 13 -19.76 -8.80 10.55
C SER A 13 -18.92 -10.01 10.16
N ASP A 14 -17.81 -9.81 9.40
CA ASP A 14 -17.10 -10.92 8.74
C ASP A 14 -15.74 -11.26 9.40
N LEU A 15 -15.50 -10.71 10.60
CA LEU A 15 -14.30 -10.98 11.37
C LEU A 15 -14.43 -12.33 12.07
N ILE A 16 -13.50 -13.26 11.80
CA ILE A 16 -13.43 -14.57 12.45
C ILE A 16 -12.26 -14.55 13.42
N GLU A 17 -12.57 -14.71 14.71
CA GLU A 17 -11.54 -14.73 15.76
C GLU A 17 -10.57 -15.90 15.55
N GLY A 18 -9.27 -15.62 15.66
CA GLY A 18 -8.21 -16.60 15.46
C GLY A 18 -7.79 -16.81 14.00
N ASP A 19 -8.60 -16.38 13.03
CA ASP A 19 -8.27 -16.52 11.61
C ASP A 19 -7.82 -15.18 10.99
N VAL A 20 -6.50 -15.02 10.84
CA VAL A 20 -5.93 -13.83 10.22
C VAL A 20 -6.32 -13.65 8.74
N GLN A 21 -6.74 -14.70 8.03
CA GLN A 21 -7.20 -14.59 6.65
C GLN A 21 -8.57 -13.90 6.55
N SER A 22 -9.38 -13.93 7.61
CA SER A 22 -10.64 -13.17 7.68
C SER A 22 -10.42 -11.65 7.61
N HIS A 23 -9.18 -11.19 7.85
CA HIS A 23 -8.79 -9.79 7.66
C HIS A 23 -8.99 -9.29 6.22
N LEU A 24 -8.80 -10.18 5.23
CA LEU A 24 -9.06 -9.88 3.82
C LEU A 24 -10.55 -9.67 3.54
N VAL A 25 -11.41 -10.47 4.16
CA VAL A 25 -12.87 -10.38 3.98
C VAL A 25 -13.40 -9.13 4.67
N TRP A 26 -12.97 -8.90 5.88
CA TRP A 26 -13.37 -7.73 6.66
C TRP A 26 -12.93 -6.40 6.02
N ARG A 27 -11.70 -6.35 5.48
CA ARG A 27 -11.13 -5.20 4.77
C ARG A 27 -11.02 -5.47 3.28
N ASN A 28 -12.16 -5.77 2.65
CA ASN A 28 -12.21 -6.19 1.26
C ASN A 28 -11.88 -5.05 0.26
N GLU A 29 -11.89 -5.39 -1.01
CA GLU A 29 -11.54 -4.50 -2.11
C GLU A 29 -12.53 -3.36 -2.26
N GLU A 30 -13.83 -3.61 -2.01
CA GLU A 30 -14.87 -2.59 -2.13
C GLU A 30 -14.69 -1.49 -1.07
N CYS A 31 -14.27 -1.85 0.15
CA CYS A 31 -13.92 -0.89 1.19
C CYS A 31 -12.78 0.04 0.72
N ALA A 32 -11.73 -0.53 0.12
CA ALA A 32 -10.59 0.22 -0.38
C ALA A 32 -10.99 1.19 -1.50
N ILE A 33 -11.59 0.70 -2.57
CA ILE A 33 -11.97 1.53 -3.73
C ILE A 33 -13.04 2.57 -3.38
N SER A 34 -14.00 2.23 -2.51
CA SER A 34 -15.04 3.17 -2.07
C SER A 34 -14.43 4.36 -1.34
N SER A 35 -13.49 4.11 -0.43
CA SER A 35 -12.74 5.13 0.30
C SER A 35 -11.92 6.02 -0.65
N THR A 36 -11.16 5.40 -1.55
CA THR A 36 -10.34 6.09 -2.55
C THR A 36 -11.19 7.00 -3.44
N ARG A 37 -12.32 6.51 -3.94
CA ARG A 37 -13.26 7.33 -4.75
C ARG A 37 -13.81 8.53 -4.00
N LYS A 38 -14.15 8.37 -2.71
CA LYS A 38 -14.64 9.48 -1.87
C LYS A 38 -13.59 10.58 -1.74
N ILE A 39 -12.36 10.22 -1.42
CA ILE A 39 -11.26 11.20 -1.24
C ILE A 39 -10.95 11.92 -2.56
N VAL A 40 -10.86 11.18 -3.68
CA VAL A 40 -10.59 11.78 -5.00
C VAL A 40 -11.68 12.79 -5.36
N LYS A 41 -12.97 12.43 -5.23
CA LYS A 41 -14.09 13.36 -5.49
C LYS A 41 -14.02 14.62 -4.63
N ILE A 42 -13.65 14.50 -3.36
CA ILE A 42 -13.50 15.66 -2.46
C ILE A 42 -12.32 16.53 -2.92
N ALA A 43 -11.18 15.92 -3.23
CA ALA A 43 -9.99 16.64 -3.70
C ALA A 43 -10.27 17.42 -4.99
N GLU A 44 -10.93 16.79 -5.96
CA GLU A 44 -11.32 17.42 -7.22
C GLU A 44 -12.30 18.58 -7.01
N ARG A 45 -13.37 18.35 -6.24
CA ARG A 45 -14.38 19.38 -5.93
C ARG A 45 -13.78 20.60 -5.26
N LEU A 46 -12.85 20.37 -4.34
CA LEU A 46 -12.18 21.44 -3.59
C LEU A 46 -10.93 21.99 -4.29
N LYS A 47 -10.55 21.42 -5.45
CA LYS A 47 -9.30 21.74 -6.18
C LYS A 47 -8.07 21.65 -5.25
N LYS A 48 -8.01 20.66 -4.38
CA LYS A 48 -6.92 20.42 -3.43
C LYS A 48 -6.12 19.19 -3.85
N LYS A 49 -4.82 19.23 -3.53
CA LYS A 49 -3.96 18.05 -3.71
C LYS A 49 -4.28 17.00 -2.65
N ALA A 50 -4.32 15.74 -3.07
CA ALA A 50 -4.41 14.58 -2.19
C ALA A 50 -3.35 13.56 -2.56
N HIS A 51 -2.87 12.83 -1.56
CA HIS A 51 -2.00 11.68 -1.75
C HIS A 51 -2.65 10.47 -1.11
N ILE A 52 -2.88 9.42 -1.91
CA ILE A 52 -3.50 8.18 -1.45
C ILE A 52 -2.40 7.21 -1.04
N LEU A 53 -2.37 6.86 0.24
CA LEU A 53 -1.36 5.96 0.79
C LEU A 53 -1.65 4.50 0.42
N HIS A 54 -0.60 3.67 0.37
CA HIS A 54 -0.62 2.20 0.38
C HIS A 54 -1.75 1.54 -0.47
N VAL A 55 -1.89 1.94 -1.73
CA VAL A 55 -2.85 1.35 -2.67
C VAL A 55 -2.58 -0.14 -2.85
N THR A 56 -3.62 -0.98 -2.78
CA THR A 56 -3.47 -2.44 -2.77
C THR A 56 -4.29 -3.17 -3.82
N THR A 57 -5.32 -2.55 -4.38
CA THR A 57 -6.25 -3.23 -5.28
C THR A 57 -6.07 -2.82 -6.74
N LYS A 58 -6.43 -3.73 -7.65
CA LYS A 58 -6.42 -3.44 -9.10
C LYS A 58 -7.42 -2.33 -9.45
N GLU A 59 -8.56 -2.32 -8.78
CA GLU A 59 -9.62 -1.32 -8.97
C GLU A 59 -9.13 0.09 -8.61
N GLU A 60 -8.35 0.21 -7.52
CA GLU A 60 -7.74 1.49 -7.14
C GLU A 60 -6.71 1.95 -8.16
N VAL A 61 -5.82 1.05 -8.63
CA VAL A 61 -4.81 1.39 -9.66
C VAL A 61 -5.51 1.85 -10.94
N ASP A 62 -6.54 1.13 -11.39
CA ASP A 62 -7.30 1.47 -12.60
C ASP A 62 -7.98 2.82 -12.48
N PHE A 63 -8.63 3.06 -11.36
CA PHE A 63 -9.29 4.32 -11.07
C PHE A 63 -8.29 5.48 -10.98
N LEU A 64 -7.24 5.35 -10.16
CA LEU A 64 -6.26 6.41 -9.93
C LEU A 64 -5.42 6.74 -11.16
N SER A 65 -5.16 5.77 -12.04
CA SER A 65 -4.46 6.02 -13.31
C SER A 65 -5.17 7.01 -14.21
N GLN A 66 -6.50 7.14 -14.08
CA GLN A 66 -7.34 8.05 -14.85
C GLN A 66 -7.55 9.41 -14.16
N HIS A 67 -7.16 9.55 -12.89
CA HIS A 67 -7.37 10.76 -12.08
C HIS A 67 -6.05 11.47 -11.74
N LYS A 68 -5.14 11.53 -12.72
CA LYS A 68 -3.86 12.25 -12.62
C LYS A 68 -4.11 13.77 -12.65
N GLY A 69 -3.56 14.50 -11.75
CA GLY A 69 -3.68 15.95 -11.70
C GLY A 69 -3.48 16.44 -10.27
N ASN A 70 -4.54 16.47 -9.50
CA ASN A 70 -4.46 16.84 -8.10
C ASN A 70 -4.24 15.63 -7.15
N VAL A 71 -4.28 14.42 -7.68
CA VAL A 71 -4.16 13.19 -6.88
C VAL A 71 -2.91 12.42 -7.27
N SER A 72 -2.12 12.07 -6.27
CA SER A 72 -1.00 11.14 -6.36
C SER A 72 -1.25 9.93 -5.45
N PHE A 73 -0.54 8.84 -5.68
CA PHE A 73 -0.70 7.65 -4.85
C PHE A 73 0.60 6.86 -4.69
N GLU A 74 0.65 6.04 -3.65
CA GLU A 74 1.79 5.18 -3.37
C GLU A 74 1.39 3.71 -3.23
N ILE A 75 2.39 2.84 -3.43
CA ILE A 75 2.33 1.40 -3.18
C ILE A 75 3.48 1.07 -2.23
N THR A 76 3.36 0.00 -1.44
CA THR A 76 4.43 -0.41 -0.53
C THR A 76 5.21 -1.62 -1.04
N PRO A 77 6.48 -1.80 -0.64
CA PRO A 77 7.24 -3.01 -0.96
C PRO A 77 6.56 -4.30 -0.50
N GLN A 78 5.84 -4.25 0.62
CA GLN A 78 5.11 -5.40 1.17
C GLN A 78 4.05 -5.89 0.18
N HIS A 79 3.21 -4.99 -0.35
CA HIS A 79 2.17 -5.33 -1.33
C HIS A 79 2.74 -5.73 -2.70
N LEU A 80 3.94 -5.27 -3.04
CA LEU A 80 4.65 -5.69 -4.26
C LEU A 80 5.34 -7.06 -4.12
N THR A 81 5.61 -7.51 -2.89
CA THR A 81 6.41 -8.70 -2.63
C THR A 81 5.58 -9.89 -2.14
N LEU A 82 4.65 -9.63 -1.22
CA LEU A 82 3.84 -10.68 -0.59
C LEU A 82 2.52 -10.88 -1.33
N THR A 83 1.97 -12.09 -1.23
CA THR A 83 0.65 -12.45 -1.77
C THR A 83 -0.15 -13.26 -0.75
N ALA A 84 -1.46 -13.05 -0.74
CA ALA A 84 -2.41 -13.91 -0.05
C ALA A 84 -2.83 -15.07 -0.98
N PRO A 85 -3.14 -16.26 -0.43
CA PRO A 85 -3.15 -16.60 1.00
C PRO A 85 -1.76 -16.93 1.58
N GLU A 86 -0.75 -17.17 0.75
CA GLU A 86 0.53 -17.79 1.12
C GLU A 86 1.28 -17.02 2.22
N CYS A 87 1.20 -15.68 2.23
CA CYS A 87 1.88 -14.90 3.27
C CYS A 87 1.23 -15.11 4.65
N TYR A 88 -0.09 -15.25 4.70
CA TYR A 88 -0.81 -15.50 5.96
C TYR A 88 -0.59 -16.95 6.47
N GLU A 89 -0.53 -17.91 5.56
CA GLU A 89 -0.21 -19.31 5.90
C GLU A 89 1.20 -19.45 6.50
N LYS A 90 2.17 -18.68 5.97
CA LYS A 90 3.57 -18.76 6.42
C LYS A 90 3.87 -17.89 7.63
N LEU A 91 3.27 -16.71 7.72
CA LEU A 91 3.65 -15.66 8.66
C LEU A 91 2.56 -15.36 9.69
N GLY A 92 1.32 -15.86 9.50
CA GLY A 92 0.20 -15.60 10.40
C GLY A 92 -0.02 -14.10 10.60
N THR A 93 -0.15 -13.70 11.85
CA THR A 93 -0.36 -12.29 12.24
C THR A 93 0.81 -11.37 11.92
N TYR A 94 2.01 -11.90 11.66
CA TYR A 94 3.14 -11.08 11.19
C TYR A 94 2.92 -10.51 9.80
N ALA A 95 2.08 -11.14 8.95
CA ALA A 95 1.67 -10.60 7.66
C ALA A 95 0.48 -9.63 7.75
N GLN A 96 -0.13 -9.50 8.93
CA GLN A 96 -1.27 -8.61 9.14
C GLN A 96 -0.83 -7.15 9.07
N MET A 97 -1.37 -6.42 8.10
CA MET A 97 -1.20 -4.98 7.93
C MET A 97 -2.47 -4.34 7.35
N ASN A 98 -2.55 -3.03 7.33
CA ASN A 98 -3.63 -2.25 6.75
C ASN A 98 -3.10 -1.35 5.63
N PRO A 99 -3.66 -1.45 4.41
CA PRO A 99 -4.62 -2.46 3.95
C PRO A 99 -4.01 -3.87 3.92
N PRO A 100 -4.84 -4.95 3.87
CA PRO A 100 -4.34 -6.32 3.80
C PRO A 100 -3.48 -6.60 2.57
N ILE A 101 -2.58 -7.57 2.68
CA ILE A 101 -1.91 -8.15 1.52
C ILE A 101 -2.95 -8.90 0.67
N ARG A 102 -3.04 -8.56 -0.60
CA ARG A 102 -4.02 -9.13 -1.53
C ARG A 102 -3.46 -10.32 -2.32
N ASP A 103 -4.33 -10.95 -3.10
CA ASP A 103 -3.95 -12.06 -3.96
C ASP A 103 -3.06 -11.63 -5.15
N LYS A 104 -2.65 -12.62 -5.92
CA LYS A 104 -1.76 -12.45 -7.08
C LYS A 104 -2.35 -11.57 -8.17
N THR A 105 -3.67 -11.54 -8.33
CA THR A 105 -4.35 -10.72 -9.35
C THR A 105 -4.14 -9.24 -9.07
N HIS A 106 -4.35 -8.83 -7.84
CA HIS A 106 -4.11 -7.46 -7.39
C HIS A 106 -2.62 -7.11 -7.48
N GLN A 107 -1.73 -7.97 -6.97
CA GLN A 107 -0.29 -7.74 -7.04
C GLN A 107 0.19 -7.55 -8.49
N ASN A 108 -0.28 -8.35 -9.44
CA ASN A 108 0.06 -8.20 -10.85
C ASN A 108 -0.33 -6.83 -11.40
N ARG A 109 -1.49 -6.29 -10.97
CA ARG A 109 -1.94 -4.94 -11.37
C ARG A 109 -1.11 -3.84 -10.73
N LEU A 110 -0.67 -4.01 -9.48
CA LEU A 110 0.30 -3.10 -8.85
C LEU A 110 1.59 -3.04 -9.66
N TRP A 111 2.16 -4.19 -10.02
CA TRP A 111 3.35 -4.28 -10.87
C TRP A 111 3.15 -3.69 -12.26
N TYR A 112 1.95 -3.85 -12.84
CA TYR A 112 1.61 -3.18 -14.10
C TYR A 112 1.66 -1.65 -13.93
N GLY A 113 1.13 -1.14 -12.83
CA GLY A 113 1.20 0.29 -12.48
C GLY A 113 2.64 0.81 -12.34
N VAL A 114 3.51 0.03 -11.70
CA VAL A 114 4.94 0.35 -11.57
C VAL A 114 5.60 0.44 -12.94
N ARG A 115 5.48 -0.60 -13.77
CA ARG A 115 6.13 -0.68 -15.09
C ARG A 115 5.65 0.40 -16.07
N ASN A 116 4.39 0.82 -15.95
CA ASN A 116 3.80 1.84 -16.83
C ASN A 116 3.85 3.26 -16.22
N ASN A 117 4.58 3.45 -15.12
CA ASN A 117 4.71 4.74 -14.44
C ASN A 117 3.37 5.37 -14.02
N PHE A 118 2.37 4.55 -13.68
CA PHE A 118 1.12 5.03 -13.09
C PHE A 118 1.28 5.40 -11.63
N LEU A 119 2.21 4.73 -10.95
CA LEU A 119 2.60 4.98 -9.57
C LEU A 119 3.33 6.32 -9.45
N ASP A 120 3.14 6.97 -8.32
CA ASP A 120 3.87 8.19 -7.98
C ASP A 120 5.00 7.92 -6.97
N ILE A 121 4.74 7.15 -5.91
CA ILE A 121 5.71 6.88 -4.83
C ILE A 121 5.69 5.39 -4.45
N ILE A 122 6.85 4.90 -4.01
CA ILE A 122 6.96 3.66 -3.23
C ILE A 122 7.22 4.08 -1.78
N GLY A 123 6.20 3.92 -0.93
CA GLY A 123 6.24 4.26 0.49
C GLY A 123 6.58 3.06 1.35
N SER A 124 7.17 3.26 2.53
CA SER A 124 7.54 2.15 3.42
C SER A 124 6.40 1.60 4.26
N ASP A 125 5.41 2.41 4.56
CA ASP A 125 4.36 2.14 5.54
C ASP A 125 4.93 1.50 6.84
N HIS A 126 5.96 2.15 7.39
CA HIS A 126 6.69 1.63 8.54
C HIS A 126 5.84 1.70 9.81
N ALA A 127 5.25 0.59 10.18
CA ALA A 127 4.41 0.43 11.37
C ALA A 127 4.91 -0.73 12.25
N PRO A 128 6.03 -0.55 12.98
CA PRO A 128 6.60 -1.61 13.81
C PRO A 128 5.78 -1.81 15.08
N HIS A 129 5.68 -3.07 15.49
CA HIS A 129 5.08 -3.45 16.76
C HIS A 129 6.01 -4.39 17.53
N LEU A 130 5.89 -4.41 18.85
CA LEU A 130 6.61 -5.35 19.67
C LEU A 130 6.23 -6.80 19.30
N LYS A 131 7.19 -7.70 19.35
CA LYS A 131 6.99 -9.12 19.04
C LYS A 131 5.86 -9.72 19.86
N GLU A 132 5.83 -9.45 21.16
CA GLU A 132 4.78 -9.89 22.10
C GLU A 132 3.35 -9.48 21.67
N ASN A 133 3.22 -8.33 20.99
CA ASN A 133 1.94 -7.89 20.47
C ASN A 133 1.59 -8.58 19.16
N LYS A 134 2.59 -8.81 18.28
CA LYS A 134 2.39 -9.53 17.02
C LYS A 134 2.12 -11.02 17.23
N ASP A 135 2.59 -11.61 18.33
CA ASP A 135 2.34 -13.01 18.71
C ASP A 135 0.91 -13.27 19.21
N LYS A 136 0.12 -12.23 19.46
CA LYS A 136 -1.29 -12.37 19.85
C LYS A 136 -2.11 -12.94 18.69
N ASN A 137 -3.14 -13.70 19.03
CA ASN A 137 -4.09 -14.19 18.05
C ASN A 137 -4.89 -13.03 17.41
N TYR A 138 -5.24 -13.20 16.15
CA TYR A 138 -6.16 -12.30 15.47
C TYR A 138 -7.54 -12.30 16.16
N PRO A 139 -8.20 -11.15 16.37
CA PRO A 139 -7.87 -9.80 15.91
C PRO A 139 -7.02 -8.97 16.89
N ASN A 140 -6.57 -9.55 18.00
CA ASN A 140 -5.86 -8.81 19.06
C ASN A 140 -4.40 -8.46 18.68
N SER A 141 -3.85 -9.08 17.64
CA SER A 141 -2.58 -8.68 17.05
C SER A 141 -2.74 -7.34 16.31
N PRO A 142 -1.86 -6.35 16.52
CA PRO A 142 -1.92 -5.10 15.80
C PRO A 142 -1.55 -5.27 14.31
N SER A 143 -2.23 -4.53 13.43
CA SER A 143 -1.88 -4.45 12.00
C SER A 143 -0.67 -3.53 11.80
N GLY A 144 0.30 -3.97 11.01
CA GLY A 144 1.48 -3.21 10.66
C GLY A 144 2.72 -4.07 10.51
N MET A 145 3.63 -3.62 9.63
CA MET A 145 4.90 -4.28 9.34
C MET A 145 6.04 -3.26 9.36
N PRO A 146 7.27 -3.63 9.79
CA PRO A 146 8.43 -2.77 9.62
C PRO A 146 8.76 -2.62 8.13
N GLY A 147 9.15 -1.42 7.69
CA GLY A 147 9.39 -1.13 6.28
C GLY A 147 10.60 -0.23 6.00
N VAL A 148 10.98 0.66 6.92
CA VAL A 148 12.04 1.65 6.68
C VAL A 148 13.39 1.00 6.33
N GLN A 149 13.82 0.00 7.09
CA GLN A 149 15.09 -0.69 6.83
C GLN A 149 15.05 -1.56 5.59
N THR A 150 13.90 -2.12 5.25
CA THR A 150 13.73 -3.13 4.19
C THR A 150 13.33 -2.56 2.84
N LEU A 151 12.81 -1.33 2.78
CA LEU A 151 12.35 -0.72 1.54
C LEU A 151 13.43 -0.75 0.45
N VAL A 152 14.60 -0.19 0.72
CA VAL A 152 15.67 -0.08 -0.27
C VAL A 152 16.18 -1.46 -0.70
N PRO A 153 16.62 -2.37 0.19
CA PRO A 153 17.15 -3.66 -0.22
C PRO A 153 16.11 -4.55 -0.92
N VAL A 154 14.84 -4.53 -0.49
CA VAL A 154 13.76 -5.28 -1.15
C VAL A 154 13.52 -4.75 -2.56
N MET A 155 13.44 -3.44 -2.74
CA MET A 155 13.21 -2.85 -4.06
C MET A 155 14.40 -3.01 -4.99
N LEU A 156 15.65 -2.92 -4.49
CA LEU A 156 16.85 -3.24 -5.28
C LEU A 156 16.91 -4.71 -5.69
N ASN A 157 16.44 -5.63 -4.84
CA ASN A 157 16.27 -7.02 -5.24
C ASN A 157 15.25 -7.17 -6.39
N HIS A 158 14.17 -6.40 -6.37
CA HIS A 158 13.22 -6.37 -7.50
C HIS A 158 13.83 -5.76 -8.77
N VAL A 159 14.72 -4.76 -8.65
CA VAL A 159 15.51 -4.24 -9.80
C VAL A 159 16.38 -5.35 -10.37
N ASN A 160 17.15 -6.05 -9.53
CA ASN A 160 18.01 -7.16 -9.96
C ASN A 160 17.23 -8.29 -10.66
N ASN A 161 15.98 -8.51 -10.26
CA ASN A 161 15.08 -9.49 -10.90
C ASN A 161 14.31 -8.92 -12.11
N GLY A 162 14.63 -7.73 -12.60
CA GLY A 162 14.03 -7.13 -13.79
C GLY A 162 12.56 -6.73 -13.63
N LYS A 163 12.08 -6.54 -12.39
CA LYS A 163 10.68 -6.15 -12.12
C LYS A 163 10.43 -4.67 -12.40
N LEU A 164 11.45 -3.83 -12.16
CA LEU A 164 11.49 -2.40 -12.48
C LEU A 164 12.95 -2.01 -12.78
N THR A 165 13.16 -0.85 -13.40
CA THR A 165 14.51 -0.33 -13.66
C THR A 165 15.05 0.43 -12.45
N LEU A 166 16.37 0.66 -12.42
CA LEU A 166 17.00 1.49 -11.39
C LEU A 166 16.48 2.94 -11.44
N GLU A 167 16.28 3.47 -12.65
CA GLU A 167 15.73 4.80 -12.85
C GLU A 167 14.29 4.91 -12.29
N GLN A 168 13.46 3.89 -12.52
CA GLN A 168 12.12 3.83 -11.92
C GLN A 168 12.19 3.80 -10.40
N PHE A 169 13.10 3.00 -9.82
CA PHE A 169 13.30 2.95 -8.39
C PHE A 169 13.67 4.34 -7.83
N ILE A 170 14.69 5.00 -8.40
CA ILE A 170 15.12 6.35 -7.97
C ILE A 170 13.97 7.35 -8.09
N LYS A 171 13.24 7.32 -9.20
CA LYS A 171 12.09 8.19 -9.44
C LYS A 171 11.02 8.03 -8.35
N PHE A 172 10.62 6.78 -8.03
CA PHE A 172 9.53 6.53 -7.09
C PHE A 172 9.93 6.69 -5.61
N VAL A 173 11.19 6.49 -5.27
CA VAL A 173 11.66 6.54 -3.87
C VAL A 173 12.32 7.87 -3.50
N CYS A 174 12.90 8.57 -4.47
CA CYS A 174 13.67 9.79 -4.22
C CYS A 174 13.03 11.02 -4.87
N GLU A 175 12.90 11.05 -6.21
CA GLU A 175 12.52 12.26 -6.93
C GLU A 175 11.06 12.66 -6.72
N ASN A 176 10.13 11.72 -6.89
CA ASN A 176 8.71 12.00 -6.80
C ASN A 176 8.26 12.42 -5.39
N PRO A 177 8.73 11.79 -4.28
CA PRO A 177 8.45 12.29 -2.93
C PRO A 177 8.84 13.75 -2.75
N VAL A 178 10.02 14.12 -3.24
CA VAL A 178 10.51 15.52 -3.18
C VAL A 178 9.58 16.47 -3.92
N LYS A 179 9.17 16.11 -5.15
CA LYS A 179 8.26 16.93 -5.97
C LYS A 179 6.87 17.06 -5.35
N ILE A 180 6.33 15.95 -4.85
CA ILE A 180 4.96 15.91 -4.33
C ILE A 180 4.84 16.65 -3.01
N PHE A 181 5.82 16.48 -2.11
CA PHE A 181 5.81 17.09 -0.78
C PHE A 181 6.57 18.44 -0.72
N GLY A 182 7.15 18.88 -1.81
CA GLY A 182 7.85 20.16 -1.88
C GLY A 182 9.12 20.23 -1.01
N ILE A 183 9.82 19.11 -0.88
CA ILE A 183 11.05 19.03 -0.07
C ILE A 183 12.19 19.70 -0.83
N LYS A 184 12.92 20.60 -0.16
CA LYS A 184 14.03 21.33 -0.79
C LYS A 184 15.36 20.60 -0.57
N ASN A 185 16.26 20.67 -1.57
CA ASN A 185 17.63 20.16 -1.52
C ASN A 185 17.73 18.64 -1.21
N LYS A 186 16.80 17.85 -1.74
CA LYS A 186 16.72 16.39 -1.65
C LYS A 186 16.26 15.78 -2.97
N GLY A 187 16.35 14.44 -3.10
CA GLY A 187 15.80 13.69 -4.23
C GLY A 187 16.77 13.45 -5.39
N TYR A 188 18.02 13.86 -5.25
CA TYR A 188 19.14 13.60 -6.19
C TYR A 188 20.42 13.34 -5.40
N ILE A 189 21.35 12.69 -6.02
CA ILE A 189 22.68 12.37 -5.50
C ILE A 189 23.68 13.34 -6.13
#